data_40ccae503f13be5566feecd13165ef89
#
_entry.id   40ccae503f13be5566feecd13165ef89
#
_cell.length_a   1.000
_cell.length_b   1.000
_cell.length_c   1.000
_cell.angle_alpha   90.00
_cell.angle_beta   90.00
_cell.angle_gamma   90.00
#
_symmetry.space_group_name_H-M   'P 1'
#
loop_
_entity.id
_entity.type
_entity.pdbx_description
1 polymer ?
#
loop_
_entity_poly.entity_id
_entity_poly.type
_entity_poly.pdbx_seq_one_letter_code
_entity_poly.pdbx_strand_id
1 'polypeptide(L)'
;VNNIPEDDPRNPATIADNVGDNVGDVAGMGSDLFGSFAEATCAALVISAESVDLVSAGWDTLMFPLYISSIGIIACAAVSFIATDLDPVKNEQSIEQVLKKQLTFSTLAMTVCTYPLCRIFMPQEFYLGGRTFAVACVDGVVSSKCVTNGPHAAFACIAAGLWGGLIIGFVTEYYTSHSYAPVRELARSTETGAATNIIYGLALGYKSCVIPITMLATCVFIAFSMADMFGVALCALGMLGTLPTCLAIDVYGPICDNAGGIAEMAELPESVRDKTDALDAAGNTTAAIGKGFAIGSAALVSLALTAAFVTRSKVLENGVNLLNPCVFSFLLIGSMLPYWFSAMTMKSVGVAAMEMVKEVKRQFDTIPGLLEGTPGHAPPDHARCIKISTDASLREMVPPACLVMSAPIITGTLFGVEAVVGLLAGGLASGVQLAVSASNTGGAWDNAKKFVEKGGLYIDVPKRMRSRGDPEEGPFTGEIQRNMDGSMIMVSERQRKGSECHKAAVVGDTVGDPLKDTSGPALNILMKLMAILSLVFCDFFMSINNGTGWFQIARASAGAF
;
A
#
# COMPACT_ATOMS: atom_id res chain seq x y z
N VAL A 1 -27.66 -0.96 -8.30
CA VAL A 1 -28.86 -0.78 -9.17
C VAL A 1 -30.00 -1.62 -8.60
N ASN A 2 -31.19 -1.04 -8.39
CA ASN A 2 -32.41 -1.72 -7.94
C ASN A 2 -32.30 -2.49 -6.60
N ASN A 3 -31.37 -2.14 -5.70
CA ASN A 3 -31.13 -2.79 -4.40
C ASN A 3 -30.81 -4.30 -4.48
N ILE A 4 -30.28 -4.78 -5.59
CA ILE A 4 -29.78 -6.14 -5.72
C ILE A 4 -28.42 -6.22 -4.98
N PRO A 5 -28.17 -7.28 -4.19
CA PRO A 5 -26.86 -7.54 -3.59
C PRO A 5 -25.74 -7.60 -4.62
N GLU A 6 -24.51 -7.34 -4.17
CA GLU A 6 -23.30 -7.28 -5.00
C GLU A 6 -23.07 -8.61 -5.72
N ASP A 7 -23.03 -9.72 -5.00
CA ASP A 7 -22.78 -11.08 -5.50
C ASP A 7 -24.05 -11.84 -5.95
N ASP A 8 -25.17 -11.16 -6.11
CA ASP A 8 -26.42 -11.81 -6.57
C ASP A 8 -26.23 -12.38 -7.99
N PRO A 9 -26.64 -13.64 -8.25
CA PRO A 9 -26.48 -14.27 -9.57
C PRO A 9 -27.20 -13.53 -10.72
N ARG A 10 -28.13 -12.65 -10.41
CA ARG A 10 -28.80 -11.77 -11.38
C ARG A 10 -27.99 -10.53 -11.74
N ASN A 11 -26.96 -10.19 -10.95
CA ASN A 11 -26.14 -9.00 -11.18
C ASN A 11 -25.16 -9.25 -12.34
N PRO A 12 -25.26 -8.54 -13.48
CA PRO A 12 -24.36 -8.73 -14.61
C PRO A 12 -22.90 -8.36 -14.33
N ALA A 13 -22.66 -7.52 -13.33
CA ALA A 13 -21.34 -6.99 -13.02
C ALA A 13 -20.50 -7.88 -12.08
N THR A 14 -21.10 -8.83 -11.35
CA THR A 14 -20.42 -9.64 -10.34
C THR A 14 -19.14 -10.31 -10.84
N ILE A 15 -19.18 -10.92 -12.04
CA ILE A 15 -17.96 -11.55 -12.59
C ILE A 15 -16.92 -10.51 -13.00
N ALA A 16 -17.33 -9.33 -13.44
CA ALA A 16 -16.39 -8.25 -13.76
C ALA A 16 -15.72 -7.69 -12.52
N ASP A 17 -16.41 -7.67 -11.39
CA ASP A 17 -15.91 -7.30 -10.08
C ASP A 17 -14.84 -8.29 -9.59
N ASN A 18 -15.20 -9.57 -9.51
CA ASN A 18 -14.28 -10.66 -9.15
C ASN A 18 -13.00 -10.71 -10.03
N VAL A 19 -13.13 -10.45 -11.34
CA VAL A 19 -11.97 -10.34 -12.25
C VAL A 19 -11.18 -9.08 -11.93
N GLY A 20 -11.84 -7.98 -11.57
CA GLY A 20 -11.23 -6.72 -11.20
C GLY A 20 -10.30 -6.85 -10.01
N ASP A 21 -10.72 -7.53 -8.95
CA ASP A 21 -9.91 -7.80 -7.76
C ASP A 21 -8.63 -8.59 -8.08
N ASN A 22 -8.75 -9.62 -8.93
CA ASN A 22 -7.57 -10.37 -9.38
C ASN A 22 -6.62 -9.51 -10.22
N VAL A 23 -7.13 -8.64 -11.07
CA VAL A 23 -6.30 -7.73 -11.87
C VAL A 23 -5.67 -6.66 -10.99
N GLY A 24 -6.42 -6.09 -10.05
CA GLY A 24 -5.93 -5.03 -9.15
C GLY A 24 -4.90 -5.54 -8.15
N ASP A 25 -5.25 -6.51 -7.35
CA ASP A 25 -4.42 -6.95 -6.24
C ASP A 25 -3.40 -8.03 -6.66
N VAL A 26 -3.80 -9.06 -7.42
CA VAL A 26 -2.84 -10.13 -7.78
C VAL A 26 -1.89 -9.65 -8.88
N ALA A 27 -2.39 -9.19 -10.01
CA ALA A 27 -1.53 -8.76 -11.11
C ALA A 27 -0.93 -7.36 -10.85
N GLY A 28 -1.71 -6.40 -10.35
CA GLY A 28 -1.27 -5.03 -10.11
C GLY A 28 -0.31 -4.93 -8.92
N MET A 29 -0.77 -5.24 -7.72
CA MET A 29 0.03 -5.09 -6.51
C MET A 29 1.14 -6.14 -6.40
N GLY A 30 0.87 -7.39 -6.81
CA GLY A 30 1.90 -8.43 -6.87
C GLY A 30 3.06 -8.05 -7.80
N SER A 31 2.77 -7.47 -8.98
CA SER A 31 3.82 -6.97 -9.88
C SER A 31 4.55 -5.74 -9.31
N ASP A 32 3.86 -4.87 -8.57
CA ASP A 32 4.47 -3.70 -7.90
C ASP A 32 5.47 -4.12 -6.83
N LEU A 33 5.12 -5.09 -6.00
CA LEU A 33 6.01 -5.66 -4.98
C LEU A 33 7.23 -6.35 -5.62
N PHE A 34 7.02 -7.16 -6.66
CA PHE A 34 8.11 -7.79 -7.39
C PHE A 34 9.00 -6.75 -8.09
N GLY A 35 8.40 -5.73 -8.71
CA GLY A 35 9.11 -4.60 -9.29
C GLY A 35 9.96 -3.88 -8.25
N SER A 36 9.42 -3.58 -7.06
CA SER A 36 10.17 -2.99 -5.96
C SER A 36 11.41 -3.79 -5.56
N PHE A 37 11.28 -5.12 -5.57
CA PHE A 37 12.39 -6.03 -5.26
C PHE A 37 13.50 -5.99 -6.32
N ALA A 38 13.12 -6.04 -7.59
CA ALA A 38 14.06 -5.91 -8.70
C ALA A 38 14.74 -4.53 -8.69
N GLU A 39 14.00 -3.47 -8.47
CA GLU A 39 14.48 -2.08 -8.40
C GLU A 39 15.43 -1.85 -7.23
N ALA A 40 15.10 -2.38 -6.03
CA ALA A 40 15.99 -2.32 -4.87
C ALA A 40 17.31 -3.04 -5.14
N THR A 41 17.23 -4.21 -5.78
CA THR A 41 18.42 -4.97 -6.20
C THR A 41 19.24 -4.17 -7.20
N CYS A 42 18.62 -3.60 -8.24
CA CYS A 42 19.30 -2.75 -9.21
C CYS A 42 19.95 -1.52 -8.56
N ALA A 43 19.24 -0.82 -7.68
CA ALA A 43 19.79 0.35 -6.99
C ALA A 43 21.02 -0.02 -6.16
N ALA A 44 20.96 -1.13 -5.40
CA ALA A 44 22.08 -1.61 -4.61
C ALA A 44 23.28 -2.00 -5.50
N LEU A 45 23.05 -2.67 -6.64
CA LEU A 45 24.09 -3.03 -7.60
C LEU A 45 24.74 -1.80 -8.23
N VAL A 46 23.93 -0.81 -8.65
CA VAL A 46 24.44 0.44 -9.25
C VAL A 46 25.30 1.21 -8.25
N ILE A 47 24.82 1.39 -7.02
CA ILE A 47 25.57 2.11 -5.99
C ILE A 47 26.85 1.35 -5.60
N SER A 48 26.78 0.02 -5.48
CA SER A 48 27.98 -0.78 -5.14
C SER A 48 29.03 -0.76 -6.25
N ALA A 49 28.62 -0.70 -7.52
CA ALA A 49 29.53 -0.61 -8.65
C ALA A 49 30.31 0.72 -8.76
N GLU A 50 29.81 1.79 -8.15
CA GLU A 50 30.50 3.07 -8.06
C GLU A 50 31.55 3.13 -6.91
N SER A 51 31.53 2.16 -6.00
CA SER A 51 32.49 2.07 -4.90
C SER A 51 33.75 1.31 -5.33
N VAL A 52 34.89 1.99 -5.32
CA VAL A 52 36.20 1.38 -5.64
C VAL A 52 36.50 0.20 -4.69
N ASP A 53 36.15 0.32 -3.42
CA ASP A 53 36.45 -0.70 -2.40
C ASP A 53 35.56 -1.94 -2.60
N LEU A 54 34.25 -1.77 -2.87
CA LEU A 54 33.36 -2.89 -3.14
C LEU A 54 33.71 -3.61 -4.44
N VAL A 55 34.09 -2.86 -5.49
CA VAL A 55 34.57 -3.43 -6.77
C VAL A 55 35.88 -4.20 -6.57
N SER A 56 36.85 -3.64 -5.81
CA SER A 56 38.13 -4.29 -5.55
C SER A 56 38.04 -5.51 -4.64
N ALA A 57 37.01 -5.58 -3.80
CA ALA A 57 36.72 -6.74 -2.94
C ALA A 57 36.27 -7.99 -3.74
N GLY A 58 35.84 -7.81 -5.00
CA GLY A 58 35.57 -8.90 -5.92
C GLY A 58 34.09 -9.08 -6.29
N TRP A 59 33.87 -10.01 -7.21
CA TRP A 59 32.54 -10.27 -7.79
C TRP A 59 31.49 -10.68 -6.76
N ASP A 60 31.86 -11.49 -5.78
CA ASP A 60 30.94 -11.99 -4.75
C ASP A 60 30.37 -10.83 -3.89
N THR A 61 31.18 -9.82 -3.59
CA THR A 61 30.71 -8.62 -2.89
C THR A 61 29.74 -7.82 -3.73
N LEU A 62 29.98 -7.67 -5.03
CA LEU A 62 29.05 -6.99 -5.93
C LEU A 62 27.72 -7.74 -6.06
N MET A 63 27.74 -9.08 -6.02
CA MET A 63 26.53 -9.91 -6.08
C MET A 63 25.78 -10.03 -4.76
N PHE A 64 26.29 -9.45 -3.68
CA PHE A 64 25.69 -9.53 -2.35
C PHE A 64 24.19 -9.17 -2.30
N PRO A 65 23.69 -8.13 -3.01
CA PRO A 65 22.25 -7.85 -3.08
C PRO A 65 21.41 -9.03 -3.59
N LEU A 66 21.93 -9.79 -4.56
CA LEU A 66 21.25 -10.98 -5.09
C LEU A 66 21.27 -12.15 -4.08
N TYR A 67 22.31 -12.26 -3.27
CA TYR A 67 22.36 -13.29 -2.21
C TYR A 67 21.33 -13.02 -1.11
N ILE A 68 21.10 -11.74 -0.75
CA ILE A 68 20.03 -11.35 0.18
C ILE A 68 18.67 -11.79 -0.39
N SER A 69 18.43 -11.52 -1.66
CA SER A 69 17.20 -11.90 -2.33
C SER A 69 16.99 -13.42 -2.35
N SER A 70 18.04 -14.16 -2.67
CA SER A 70 17.98 -15.63 -2.77
C SER A 70 17.71 -16.28 -1.42
N ILE A 71 18.37 -15.84 -0.36
CA ILE A 71 18.16 -16.39 0.98
C ILE A 71 16.76 -16.05 1.51
N GLY A 72 16.21 -14.88 1.12
CA GLY A 72 14.84 -14.50 1.45
C GLY A 72 13.81 -15.49 0.92
N ILE A 73 13.97 -15.93 -0.34
CA ILE A 73 13.10 -16.94 -0.95
C ILE A 73 13.20 -18.27 -0.19
N ILE A 74 14.41 -18.72 0.12
CA ILE A 74 14.63 -19.99 0.84
C ILE A 74 14.05 -19.92 2.27
N ALA A 75 14.29 -18.84 2.98
CA ALA A 75 13.78 -18.63 4.34
C ALA A 75 12.25 -18.62 4.36
N CYS A 76 11.61 -17.89 3.45
CA CYS A 76 10.15 -17.85 3.35
C CYS A 76 9.55 -19.20 2.96
N ALA A 77 10.17 -19.92 2.02
CA ALA A 77 9.74 -21.28 1.65
C ALA A 77 9.83 -22.25 2.84
N ALA A 78 10.90 -22.17 3.64
CA ALA A 78 11.01 -23.00 4.84
C ALA A 78 9.97 -22.65 5.91
N VAL A 79 9.67 -21.35 6.07
CA VAL A 79 8.68 -20.88 7.06
C VAL A 79 7.24 -21.16 6.62
N SER A 80 6.97 -21.33 5.31
CA SER A 80 5.60 -21.61 4.82
C SER A 80 5.00 -22.88 5.43
N PHE A 81 5.82 -23.87 5.79
CA PHE A 81 5.38 -25.09 6.49
C PHE A 81 4.76 -24.85 7.87
N ILE A 82 4.94 -23.65 8.45
CA ILE A 82 4.29 -23.32 9.72
C ILE A 82 2.77 -23.25 9.54
N ALA A 83 2.31 -22.60 8.48
CA ALA A 83 0.88 -22.41 8.22
C ALA A 83 0.19 -23.67 7.65
N THR A 84 0.94 -24.57 7.02
CA THR A 84 0.38 -25.78 6.39
C THR A 84 0.45 -27.00 7.29
N ASP A 85 1.56 -27.21 7.99
CA ASP A 85 1.86 -28.48 8.68
C ASP A 85 2.00 -28.34 10.21
N LEU A 86 2.66 -27.27 10.70
CA LEU A 86 2.96 -27.14 12.12
C LEU A 86 1.83 -26.53 12.94
N ASP A 87 1.21 -25.49 12.42
CA ASP A 87 0.08 -24.78 13.06
C ASP A 87 -0.99 -24.47 12.01
N PRO A 88 -1.63 -25.48 11.41
CA PRO A 88 -2.59 -25.29 10.34
C PRO A 88 -3.82 -24.54 10.84
N VAL A 89 -4.38 -23.68 9.98
CA VAL A 89 -5.61 -22.94 10.27
C VAL A 89 -6.77 -23.93 10.46
N LYS A 90 -7.38 -23.94 11.65
CA LYS A 90 -8.51 -24.83 12.01
C LYS A 90 -9.80 -24.09 12.30
N ASN A 91 -9.70 -22.86 12.74
CA ASN A 91 -10.83 -22.02 13.16
C ASN A 91 -10.67 -20.62 12.60
N GLU A 92 -11.76 -19.91 12.40
CA GLU A 92 -11.81 -18.52 11.94
C GLU A 92 -10.88 -17.59 12.75
N GLN A 93 -10.91 -17.71 14.09
CA GLN A 93 -10.10 -16.91 15.00
C GLN A 93 -8.59 -17.17 14.89
N SER A 94 -8.17 -18.30 14.31
CA SER A 94 -6.76 -18.67 14.15
C SER A 94 -6.13 -18.12 12.87
N ILE A 95 -6.91 -17.68 11.89
CA ILE A 95 -6.42 -17.25 10.56
C ILE A 95 -5.43 -16.10 10.70
N GLU A 96 -5.85 -14.98 11.27
CA GLU A 96 -4.97 -13.81 11.45
C GLU A 96 -3.73 -14.14 12.29
N GLN A 97 -3.90 -14.98 13.33
CA GLN A 97 -2.79 -15.35 14.22
C GLN A 97 -1.72 -16.20 13.50
N VAL A 98 -2.13 -17.15 12.66
CA VAL A 98 -1.20 -18.00 11.90
C VAL A 98 -0.44 -17.18 10.87
N LEU A 99 -1.12 -16.28 10.15
CA LEU A 99 -0.49 -15.38 9.18
C LEU A 99 0.53 -14.44 9.84
N LYS A 100 0.20 -13.89 11.00
CA LYS A 100 1.15 -13.08 11.82
C LYS A 100 2.37 -13.87 12.26
N LYS A 101 2.17 -15.10 12.74
CA LYS A 101 3.26 -16.00 13.10
C LYS A 101 4.16 -16.25 11.89
N GLN A 102 3.59 -16.58 10.74
CA GLN A 102 4.34 -16.83 9.51
C GLN A 102 5.20 -15.61 9.12
N LEU A 103 4.64 -14.40 9.14
CA LEU A 103 5.36 -13.17 8.84
C LEU A 103 6.49 -12.91 9.87
N THR A 104 6.20 -13.07 11.15
CA THR A 104 7.17 -12.87 12.22
C THR A 104 8.32 -13.89 12.15
N PHE A 105 8.01 -15.17 11.92
CA PHE A 105 9.03 -16.21 11.78
C PHE A 105 9.85 -16.06 10.50
N SER A 106 9.25 -15.60 9.39
CA SER A 106 9.98 -15.25 8.16
C SER A 106 10.98 -14.12 8.42
N THR A 107 10.58 -13.07 9.13
CA THR A 107 11.46 -11.96 9.52
C THR A 107 12.60 -12.42 10.42
N LEU A 108 12.30 -13.27 11.40
CA LEU A 108 13.30 -13.84 12.31
C LEU A 108 14.29 -14.74 11.56
N ALA A 109 13.79 -15.66 10.74
CA ALA A 109 14.62 -16.54 9.92
C ALA A 109 15.54 -15.74 8.99
N MET A 110 14.99 -14.73 8.33
CA MET A 110 15.75 -13.84 7.47
C MET A 110 16.83 -13.08 8.25
N THR A 111 16.52 -12.59 9.45
CA THR A 111 17.50 -11.91 10.33
C THR A 111 18.66 -12.84 10.68
N VAL A 112 18.36 -14.09 11.04
CA VAL A 112 19.39 -15.08 11.39
C VAL A 112 20.25 -15.46 10.18
N CYS A 113 19.64 -15.64 9.00
CA CYS A 113 20.33 -16.05 7.79
C CYS A 113 21.19 -14.94 7.17
N THR A 114 20.80 -13.67 7.30
CA THR A 114 21.53 -12.53 6.69
C THR A 114 22.83 -12.22 7.43
N TYR A 115 22.94 -12.47 8.73
CA TYR A 115 24.17 -12.19 9.46
C TYR A 115 25.40 -12.97 8.95
N PRO A 116 25.36 -14.31 8.78
CA PRO A 116 26.45 -15.04 8.15
C PRO A 116 26.77 -14.56 6.73
N LEU A 117 25.74 -14.24 5.92
CA LEU A 117 25.94 -13.69 4.57
C LEU A 117 26.77 -12.41 4.59
N CYS A 118 26.41 -11.47 5.48
CA CYS A 118 27.18 -10.24 5.63
C CYS A 118 28.62 -10.52 6.03
N ARG A 119 28.86 -11.49 6.92
CA ARG A 119 30.21 -11.86 7.36
C ARG A 119 31.07 -12.52 6.28
N ILE A 120 30.46 -13.23 5.35
CA ILE A 120 31.16 -13.97 4.29
C ILE A 120 31.45 -13.07 3.10
N PHE A 121 30.46 -12.27 2.65
CA PHE A 121 30.52 -11.57 1.37
C PHE A 121 30.85 -10.09 1.47
N MET A 122 30.68 -9.45 2.63
CA MET A 122 31.01 -8.03 2.77
C MET A 122 32.44 -7.85 3.30
N PRO A 123 33.22 -6.92 2.72
CA PRO A 123 34.54 -6.59 3.22
C PRO A 123 34.47 -5.95 4.62
N GLN A 124 35.53 -6.10 5.40
CA GLN A 124 35.60 -5.54 6.77
C GLN A 124 35.43 -4.02 6.77
N GLU A 125 35.95 -3.36 5.73
CA GLU A 125 35.99 -1.92 5.57
C GLU A 125 35.67 -1.57 4.12
N PHE A 126 34.82 -0.58 3.89
CA PHE A 126 34.56 -0.01 2.58
C PHE A 126 34.14 1.46 2.68
N TYR A 127 34.44 2.22 1.64
CA TYR A 127 34.08 3.63 1.49
C TYR A 127 33.13 3.82 0.32
N LEU A 128 32.26 4.81 0.44
CA LEU A 128 31.27 5.15 -0.58
C LEU A 128 31.36 6.64 -0.90
N GLY A 129 31.48 6.96 -2.20
CA GLY A 129 31.27 8.29 -2.75
C GLY A 129 32.23 9.39 -2.26
N GLY A 130 33.42 9.04 -1.78
CA GLY A 130 34.43 10.05 -1.36
C GLY A 130 34.03 10.91 -0.15
N ARG A 131 32.91 10.63 0.49
CA ARG A 131 32.46 11.36 1.68
C ARG A 131 33.09 10.79 2.93
N THR A 132 33.79 11.68 3.66
CA THR A 132 34.26 11.43 5.01
C THR A 132 33.12 11.73 5.98
N PHE A 133 32.52 10.70 6.59
CA PHE A 133 31.61 10.89 7.71
C PHE A 133 32.45 11.07 8.98
N ALA A 134 32.37 12.24 9.59
CA ALA A 134 32.95 12.48 10.91
C ALA A 134 31.99 11.91 11.98
N VAL A 135 32.12 10.64 12.34
CA VAL A 135 31.64 10.17 13.63
C VAL A 135 32.71 10.56 14.65
N ALA A 136 32.31 11.22 15.74
CA ALA A 136 33.22 11.55 16.84
C ALA A 136 33.82 10.24 17.37
N CYS A 137 35.09 9.99 17.06
CA CYS A 137 35.86 8.93 17.69
C CYS A 137 36.11 9.35 19.14
N VAL A 138 36.12 8.38 20.06
CA VAL A 138 36.08 8.50 21.53
C VAL A 138 37.26 9.33 22.12
N ASP A 139 38.23 9.74 21.33
CA ASP A 139 39.41 10.48 21.80
C ASP A 139 39.53 11.93 21.28
N GLY A 140 38.42 12.53 20.79
CA GLY A 140 38.42 13.95 20.40
C GLY A 140 39.25 14.31 19.16
N VAL A 141 39.83 13.35 18.46
CA VAL A 141 40.51 13.54 17.19
C VAL A 141 39.55 13.23 16.04
N VAL A 142 39.15 14.25 15.29
CA VAL A 142 38.43 14.11 14.04
C VAL A 142 39.36 13.44 13.04
N SER A 143 39.28 12.11 12.94
CA SER A 143 39.95 11.39 11.86
C SER A 143 39.11 11.52 10.61
N SER A 144 39.71 11.94 9.50
CA SER A 144 39.10 12.05 8.19
C SER A 144 38.73 10.69 7.55
N LYS A 145 38.82 9.60 8.30
CA LYS A 145 38.50 8.24 7.89
C LYS A 145 37.69 7.56 8.99
N CYS A 146 36.38 7.65 8.94
CA CYS A 146 35.54 6.76 9.72
C CYS A 146 35.33 5.46 8.95
N VAL A 147 35.96 4.42 9.47
CA VAL A 147 35.82 3.05 8.99
C VAL A 147 34.54 2.46 9.60
N THR A 148 33.55 2.21 8.78
CA THR A 148 32.42 1.39 9.21
C THR A 148 32.83 -0.07 9.11
N ASN A 149 32.60 -0.85 10.17
CA ASN A 149 32.77 -2.30 10.10
C ASN A 149 31.73 -2.87 9.12
N GLY A 150 32.15 -3.11 7.87
CA GLY A 150 31.29 -3.38 6.72
C GLY A 150 30.24 -4.45 6.94
N PRO A 151 30.58 -5.65 7.46
CA PRO A 151 29.60 -6.70 7.72
C PRO A 151 28.52 -6.31 8.73
N HIS A 152 28.90 -5.62 9.81
CA HIS A 152 27.95 -5.21 10.84
C HIS A 152 27.08 -4.04 10.37
N ALA A 153 27.65 -3.11 9.62
CA ALA A 153 26.91 -2.00 9.02
C ALA A 153 25.87 -2.52 8.01
N ALA A 154 26.27 -3.41 7.10
CA ALA A 154 25.37 -4.02 6.15
C ALA A 154 24.23 -4.81 6.84
N PHE A 155 24.57 -5.60 7.86
CA PHE A 155 23.58 -6.32 8.66
C PHE A 155 22.60 -5.37 9.36
N ALA A 156 23.09 -4.30 9.99
CA ALA A 156 22.23 -3.33 10.67
C ALA A 156 21.26 -2.65 9.71
N CYS A 157 21.71 -2.32 8.48
CA CYS A 157 20.84 -1.75 7.43
C CYS A 157 19.75 -2.74 7.02
N ILE A 158 20.09 -4.01 6.75
CA ILE A 158 19.14 -5.04 6.37
C ILE A 158 18.15 -5.30 7.52
N ALA A 159 18.64 -5.45 8.74
CA ALA A 159 17.81 -5.67 9.91
C ALA A 159 16.85 -4.50 10.17
N ALA A 160 17.32 -3.25 10.02
CA ALA A 160 16.44 -2.08 10.13
C ALA A 160 15.28 -2.13 9.12
N GLY A 161 15.54 -2.54 7.87
CA GLY A 161 14.51 -2.75 6.87
C GLY A 161 13.54 -3.87 7.23
N LEU A 162 14.04 -5.04 7.58
CA LEU A 162 13.23 -6.21 7.98
C LEU A 162 12.26 -5.89 9.12
N TRP A 163 12.79 -5.38 10.23
CA TRP A 163 11.98 -5.07 11.40
C TRP A 163 11.14 -3.81 11.22
N GLY A 164 11.63 -2.83 10.47
CA GLY A 164 10.87 -1.65 10.10
C GLY A 164 9.62 -2.01 9.28
N GLY A 165 9.77 -2.87 8.29
CA GLY A 165 8.65 -3.40 7.51
C GLY A 165 7.62 -4.14 8.36
N LEU A 166 8.08 -5.05 9.24
CA LEU A 166 7.20 -5.78 10.16
C LEU A 166 6.40 -4.84 11.06
N ILE A 167 7.04 -3.81 11.63
CA ILE A 167 6.37 -2.82 12.48
C ILE A 167 5.32 -2.05 11.67
N ILE A 168 5.67 -1.60 10.46
CA ILE A 168 4.73 -0.91 9.57
C ILE A 168 3.53 -1.81 9.27
N GLY A 169 3.75 -3.09 8.98
CA GLY A 169 2.69 -4.06 8.73
C GLY A 169 1.74 -4.21 9.92
N PHE A 170 2.26 -4.38 11.14
CA PHE A 170 1.42 -4.49 12.35
C PHE A 170 0.66 -3.19 12.68
N VAL A 171 1.26 -2.03 12.41
CA VAL A 171 0.57 -0.75 12.58
C VAL A 171 -0.55 -0.59 11.55
N THR A 172 -0.30 -0.99 10.31
CA THR A 172 -1.33 -0.99 9.28
C THR A 172 -2.50 -1.88 9.68
N GLU A 173 -2.24 -3.10 10.15
CA GLU A 173 -3.26 -4.00 10.70
C GLU A 173 -4.05 -3.35 11.84
N TYR A 174 -3.38 -2.71 12.79
CA TYR A 174 -4.04 -2.04 13.91
C TYR A 174 -5.08 -1.00 13.46
N TYR A 175 -4.80 -0.29 12.36
CA TYR A 175 -5.69 0.73 11.82
C TYR A 175 -6.72 0.21 10.81
N THR A 176 -6.55 -0.99 10.27
CA THR A 176 -7.42 -1.54 9.21
C THR A 176 -8.24 -2.75 9.65
N SER A 177 -7.84 -3.51 10.68
CA SER A 177 -8.61 -4.67 11.13
C SER A 177 -9.72 -4.29 12.12
N HIS A 178 -10.89 -4.91 11.93
CA HIS A 178 -12.04 -4.81 12.86
C HIS A 178 -11.78 -5.46 14.23
N SER A 179 -10.69 -6.20 14.38
CA SER A 179 -10.24 -6.74 15.67
C SER A 179 -9.82 -5.63 16.64
N TYR A 180 -9.50 -4.43 16.14
CA TYR A 180 -9.00 -3.31 16.93
C TYR A 180 -9.99 -2.15 17.06
N ALA A 181 -9.73 -1.28 18.03
CA ALA A 181 -10.59 -0.16 18.37
C ALA A 181 -10.81 0.85 17.24
N PRO A 182 -9.81 1.24 16.42
CA PRO A 182 -10.00 2.28 15.39
C PRO A 182 -11.10 1.95 14.38
N VAL A 183 -11.14 0.71 13.88
CA VAL A 183 -12.16 0.28 12.91
C VAL A 183 -13.53 0.14 13.58
N ARG A 184 -13.57 -0.32 14.84
CA ARG A 184 -14.84 -0.39 15.60
C ARG A 184 -15.40 1.00 15.89
N GLU A 185 -14.54 1.98 16.15
CA GLU A 185 -14.95 3.38 16.31
C GLU A 185 -15.48 3.94 14.99
N LEU A 186 -14.82 3.62 13.86
CA LEU A 186 -15.28 3.97 12.53
C LEU A 186 -16.64 3.33 12.22
N ALA A 187 -16.85 2.05 12.52
CA ALA A 187 -18.14 1.39 12.38
C ALA A 187 -19.23 2.06 13.25
N ARG A 188 -18.88 2.47 14.48
CA ARG A 188 -19.82 3.17 15.36
C ARG A 188 -20.20 4.56 14.84
N SER A 189 -19.32 5.24 14.10
CA SER A 189 -19.64 6.55 13.51
C SER A 189 -20.79 6.50 12.49
N THR A 190 -21.14 5.33 11.98
CA THR A 190 -22.29 5.11 11.08
C THR A 190 -23.65 5.37 11.75
N GLU A 191 -23.71 5.37 13.09
CA GLU A 191 -24.90 5.73 13.85
C GLU A 191 -25.46 7.10 13.46
N THR A 192 -24.57 8.05 13.17
CA THR A 192 -24.94 9.41 12.82
C THR A 192 -25.03 9.64 11.31
N GLY A 193 -24.77 8.60 10.52
CA GLY A 193 -24.92 8.59 9.06
C GLY A 193 -23.61 8.59 8.28
N ALA A 194 -23.72 8.52 6.96
CA ALA A 194 -22.58 8.38 6.05
C ALA A 194 -21.56 9.54 6.11
N ALA A 195 -22.03 10.79 6.28
CA ALA A 195 -21.14 11.94 6.33
C ALA A 195 -20.15 11.87 7.48
N THR A 196 -20.62 11.47 8.66
CA THR A 196 -19.76 11.27 9.85
C THR A 196 -18.79 10.12 9.61
N ASN A 197 -19.25 9.01 9.03
CA ASN A 197 -18.41 7.87 8.69
C ASN A 197 -17.26 8.27 7.76
N ILE A 198 -17.53 9.10 6.73
CA ILE A 198 -16.49 9.62 5.82
C ILE A 198 -15.47 10.47 6.58
N ILE A 199 -15.91 11.39 7.46
CA ILE A 199 -14.99 12.22 8.24
C ILE A 199 -14.10 11.37 9.14
N TYR A 200 -14.67 10.41 9.86
CA TYR A 200 -13.92 9.51 10.74
C TYR A 200 -12.90 8.64 9.98
N GLY A 201 -13.28 8.12 8.80
CA GLY A 201 -12.37 7.34 7.97
C GLY A 201 -11.17 8.13 7.46
N LEU A 202 -11.39 9.35 6.95
CA LEU A 202 -10.31 10.25 6.54
C LEU A 202 -9.39 10.61 7.74
N ALA A 203 -9.96 10.91 8.89
CA ALA A 203 -9.21 11.21 10.10
C ALA A 203 -8.36 10.01 10.56
N LEU A 204 -8.91 8.79 10.49
CA LEU A 204 -8.21 7.55 10.78
C LEU A 204 -7.03 7.37 9.82
N GLY A 205 -7.23 7.55 8.50
CA GLY A 205 -6.18 7.44 7.51
C GLY A 205 -5.04 8.42 7.75
N TYR A 206 -5.31 9.68 8.04
CA TYR A 206 -4.27 10.66 8.38
C TYR A 206 -3.51 10.29 9.65
N LYS A 207 -4.22 9.83 10.68
CA LYS A 207 -3.60 9.38 11.94
C LYS A 207 -2.73 8.13 11.74
N SER A 208 -3.12 7.25 10.85
CA SER A 208 -2.39 6.01 10.56
C SER A 208 -1.01 6.24 9.94
N CYS A 209 -0.75 7.42 9.35
CA CYS A 209 0.55 7.77 8.76
C CYS A 209 1.66 7.98 9.81
N VAL A 210 1.32 8.34 11.05
CA VAL A 210 2.29 8.83 12.04
C VAL A 210 3.42 7.82 12.31
N ILE A 211 3.07 6.58 12.64
CA ILE A 211 4.07 5.56 12.97
C ILE A 211 4.80 5.05 11.73
N PRO A 212 4.14 4.69 10.61
CA PRO A 212 4.84 4.27 9.41
C PRO A 212 5.85 5.28 8.89
N ILE A 213 5.51 6.56 8.83
CA ILE A 213 6.43 7.61 8.36
C ILE A 213 7.59 7.80 9.34
N THR A 214 7.33 7.79 10.65
CA THR A 214 8.38 7.86 11.66
C THR A 214 9.32 6.66 11.58
N MET A 215 8.77 5.46 11.34
CA MET A 215 9.56 4.24 11.18
C MET A 215 10.44 4.29 9.93
N LEU A 216 9.87 4.72 8.79
CA LEU A 216 10.64 4.92 7.55
C LEU A 216 11.77 5.93 7.74
N ALA A 217 11.50 7.07 8.37
CA ALA A 217 12.52 8.07 8.68
C ALA A 217 13.62 7.49 9.55
N THR A 218 13.27 6.65 10.53
CA THR A 218 14.23 5.95 11.39
C THR A 218 15.07 4.95 10.59
N CYS A 219 14.45 4.17 9.71
CA CYS A 219 15.14 3.24 8.81
C CYS A 219 16.15 3.98 7.92
N VAL A 220 15.73 5.08 7.29
CA VAL A 220 16.60 5.92 6.46
C VAL A 220 17.76 6.47 7.27
N PHE A 221 17.49 7.01 8.47
CA PHE A 221 18.52 7.56 9.33
C PHE A 221 19.57 6.53 9.74
N ILE A 222 19.13 5.34 10.21
CA ILE A 222 20.03 4.24 10.58
C ILE A 222 20.86 3.81 9.36
N ALA A 223 20.18 3.49 8.25
CA ALA A 223 20.79 2.96 7.05
C ALA A 223 21.84 3.94 6.46
N PHE A 224 21.47 5.21 6.35
CA PHE A 224 22.36 6.25 5.86
C PHE A 224 23.55 6.48 6.79
N SER A 225 23.34 6.47 8.10
CA SER A 225 24.41 6.65 9.09
C SER A 225 25.41 5.49 9.08
N MET A 226 24.96 4.26 8.78
CA MET A 226 25.80 3.06 8.83
C MET A 226 26.55 2.79 7.53
N ALA A 227 25.94 3.02 6.36
CA ALA A 227 26.52 2.68 5.06
C ALA A 227 26.06 3.61 3.91
N ASP A 228 25.80 4.89 4.21
CA ASP A 228 25.37 5.91 3.24
C ASP A 228 24.14 5.43 2.40
N MET A 229 24.08 5.82 1.15
CA MET A 229 23.00 5.45 0.24
C MET A 229 22.99 3.96 -0.12
N PHE A 230 24.13 3.28 -0.08
CA PHE A 230 24.18 1.82 -0.17
C PHE A 230 23.44 1.16 1.00
N GLY A 231 23.59 1.70 2.20
CA GLY A 231 22.83 1.27 3.37
C GLY A 231 21.32 1.42 3.19
N VAL A 232 20.86 2.50 2.56
CA VAL A 232 19.44 2.72 2.24
C VAL A 232 18.93 1.67 1.24
N ALA A 233 19.73 1.33 0.23
CA ALA A 233 19.38 0.27 -0.73
C ALA A 233 19.36 -1.11 -0.05
N LEU A 234 20.30 -1.41 0.84
CA LEU A 234 20.30 -2.64 1.64
C LEU A 234 19.10 -2.70 2.62
N CYS A 235 18.70 -1.56 3.18
CA CYS A 235 17.53 -1.46 4.03
C CYS A 235 16.23 -1.75 3.23
N ALA A 236 16.13 -1.23 2.00
CA ALA A 236 15.04 -1.55 1.09
C ALA A 236 14.96 -3.04 0.76
N LEU A 237 16.11 -3.66 0.45
CA LEU A 237 16.23 -5.11 0.26
C LEU A 237 15.88 -5.89 1.53
N GLY A 238 16.29 -5.40 2.69
CA GLY A 238 15.89 -5.96 3.98
C GLY A 238 14.37 -5.96 4.14
N MET A 239 13.72 -4.82 3.92
CA MET A 239 12.25 -4.70 4.01
C MET A 239 11.55 -5.67 3.06
N LEU A 240 12.08 -5.88 1.87
CA LEU A 240 11.59 -6.83 0.88
C LEU A 240 12.11 -8.26 1.07
N GLY A 241 12.93 -8.52 2.08
CA GLY A 241 13.52 -9.84 2.32
C GLY A 241 12.49 -10.93 2.61
N THR A 242 11.31 -10.58 3.09
CA THR A 242 10.17 -11.49 3.32
C THR A 242 9.13 -11.44 2.19
N LEU A 243 9.51 -10.93 1.00
CA LEU A 243 8.61 -10.74 -0.14
C LEU A 243 7.76 -11.97 -0.49
N PRO A 244 8.30 -13.21 -0.58
CA PRO A 244 7.46 -14.37 -0.92
C PRO A 244 6.30 -14.58 0.06
N THR A 245 6.53 -14.39 1.36
CA THR A 245 5.48 -14.45 2.36
C THR A 245 4.48 -13.29 2.19
N CYS A 246 4.98 -12.08 1.93
CA CYS A 246 4.12 -10.91 1.69
C CYS A 246 3.25 -11.09 0.45
N LEU A 247 3.80 -11.60 -0.65
CA LEU A 247 3.03 -11.90 -1.88
C LEU A 247 1.95 -12.97 -1.64
N ALA A 248 2.28 -14.03 -0.90
CA ALA A 248 1.30 -15.08 -0.57
C ALA A 248 0.14 -14.52 0.27
N ILE A 249 0.44 -13.65 1.22
CA ILE A 249 -0.55 -12.99 2.08
C ILE A 249 -1.42 -12.00 1.28
N ASP A 250 -0.83 -11.28 0.34
CA ASP A 250 -1.51 -10.31 -0.50
C ASP A 250 -2.50 -10.97 -1.46
N VAL A 251 -2.05 -12.01 -2.17
CA VAL A 251 -2.89 -12.77 -3.11
C VAL A 251 -4.00 -13.57 -2.41
N TYR A 252 -3.82 -13.91 -1.14
CA TYR A 252 -4.82 -14.60 -0.33
C TYR A 252 -6.15 -13.86 -0.25
N GLY A 253 -6.14 -12.52 -0.11
CA GLY A 253 -7.34 -11.69 0.00
C GLY A 253 -8.30 -11.86 -1.19
N PRO A 254 -7.91 -11.50 -2.42
CA PRO A 254 -8.76 -11.63 -3.61
C PRO A 254 -9.25 -13.06 -3.88
N ILE A 255 -8.45 -14.06 -3.55
CA ILE A 255 -8.87 -15.47 -3.68
C ILE A 255 -10.03 -15.78 -2.74
N CYS A 256 -9.97 -15.29 -1.50
CA CYS A 256 -11.03 -15.54 -0.51
C CYS A 256 -12.31 -14.77 -0.82
N ASP A 257 -12.18 -13.52 -1.29
CA ASP A 257 -13.31 -12.70 -1.72
C ASP A 257 -14.04 -13.35 -2.91
N ASN A 258 -13.30 -13.74 -3.95
CA ASN A 258 -13.84 -14.47 -5.09
C ASN A 258 -14.49 -15.80 -4.68
N ALA A 259 -13.93 -16.53 -3.72
CA ALA A 259 -14.55 -17.76 -3.21
C ALA A 259 -15.91 -17.46 -2.55
N GLY A 260 -16.02 -16.32 -1.86
CA GLY A 260 -17.27 -15.81 -1.29
C GLY A 260 -18.31 -15.47 -2.37
N GLY A 261 -17.90 -14.70 -3.38
CA GLY A 261 -18.76 -14.36 -4.52
C GLY A 261 -19.26 -15.60 -5.28
N ILE A 262 -18.38 -16.56 -5.54
CA ILE A 262 -18.77 -17.86 -6.16
C ILE A 262 -19.78 -18.61 -5.29
N ALA A 263 -19.59 -18.65 -3.97
CA ALA A 263 -20.49 -19.34 -3.06
C ALA A 263 -21.89 -18.70 -3.06
N GLU A 264 -21.98 -17.37 -3.12
CA GLU A 264 -23.26 -16.63 -3.20
C GLU A 264 -23.92 -16.81 -4.58
N MET A 265 -23.15 -16.66 -5.68
CA MET A 265 -23.69 -16.88 -7.03
C MET A 265 -24.16 -18.32 -7.27
N ALA A 266 -23.56 -19.29 -6.62
CA ALA A 266 -23.95 -20.70 -6.68
C ALA A 266 -25.09 -21.06 -5.71
N GLU A 267 -25.62 -20.07 -4.97
CA GLU A 267 -26.68 -20.25 -3.98
C GLU A 267 -26.37 -21.35 -2.95
N LEU A 268 -25.10 -21.42 -2.49
CA LEU A 268 -24.66 -22.39 -1.50
C LEU A 268 -25.26 -22.06 -0.11
N PRO A 269 -25.36 -23.07 0.81
CA PRO A 269 -25.88 -22.84 2.14
C PRO A 269 -25.13 -21.72 2.89
N GLU A 270 -25.86 -20.93 3.71
CA GLU A 270 -25.33 -19.82 4.51
C GLU A 270 -24.09 -20.21 5.33
N SER A 271 -24.02 -21.45 5.81
CA SER A 271 -22.86 -21.98 6.53
C SER A 271 -21.56 -22.05 5.71
N VAL A 272 -21.65 -22.04 4.38
CA VAL A 272 -20.49 -21.93 3.48
C VAL A 272 -20.08 -20.45 3.39
N ARG A 273 -21.07 -19.57 3.21
CA ARG A 273 -20.83 -18.12 3.16
C ARG A 273 -20.20 -17.59 4.44
N ASP A 274 -20.66 -18.03 5.62
CA ASP A 274 -20.04 -17.67 6.91
C ASP A 274 -18.54 -17.96 6.95
N LYS A 275 -18.12 -19.09 6.37
CA LYS A 275 -16.69 -19.46 6.32
C LYS A 275 -15.90 -18.62 5.32
N THR A 276 -16.44 -18.40 4.12
CA THR A 276 -15.79 -17.56 3.10
C THR A 276 -15.69 -16.12 3.56
N ASP A 277 -16.71 -15.57 4.22
CA ASP A 277 -16.69 -14.23 4.80
C ASP A 277 -15.65 -14.07 5.93
N ALA A 278 -15.44 -15.13 6.72
CA ALA A 278 -14.39 -15.12 7.74
C ALA A 278 -12.99 -15.11 7.12
N LEU A 279 -12.80 -15.90 6.05
CA LEU A 279 -11.55 -15.93 5.28
C LEU A 279 -11.31 -14.59 4.58
N ASP A 280 -12.33 -14.02 3.95
CA ASP A 280 -12.25 -12.74 3.27
C ASP A 280 -11.95 -11.57 4.23
N ALA A 281 -12.58 -11.50 5.40
CA ALA A 281 -12.25 -10.49 6.41
C ALA A 281 -10.79 -10.57 6.89
N ALA A 282 -10.24 -11.77 7.00
CA ALA A 282 -8.81 -11.96 7.26
C ALA A 282 -7.96 -11.56 6.05
N GLY A 283 -8.44 -11.85 4.83
CA GLY A 283 -7.84 -11.46 3.56
C GLY A 283 -7.66 -9.95 3.43
N ASN A 284 -8.69 -9.17 3.70
CA ASN A 284 -8.62 -7.70 3.67
C ASN A 284 -7.62 -7.12 4.67
N THR A 285 -7.54 -7.70 5.87
CA THR A 285 -6.56 -7.30 6.87
C THR A 285 -5.14 -7.60 6.41
N THR A 286 -4.92 -8.77 5.81
CA THR A 286 -3.59 -9.19 5.35
C THR A 286 -3.16 -8.46 4.07
N ALA A 287 -4.09 -8.19 3.15
CA ALA A 287 -3.83 -7.32 2.00
C ALA A 287 -3.43 -5.91 2.43
N ALA A 288 -4.05 -5.35 3.47
CA ALA A 288 -3.64 -4.06 4.04
C ALA A 288 -2.21 -4.11 4.59
N ILE A 289 -1.79 -5.21 5.24
CA ILE A 289 -0.41 -5.41 5.68
C ILE A 289 0.54 -5.42 4.47
N GLY A 290 0.22 -6.17 3.42
CA GLY A 290 0.96 -6.21 2.16
C GLY A 290 1.12 -4.82 1.54
N LYS A 291 0.04 -4.04 1.49
CA LYS A 291 0.05 -2.63 1.04
C LYS A 291 0.99 -1.76 1.90
N GLY A 292 1.01 -1.96 3.23
CA GLY A 292 1.95 -1.27 4.13
C GLY A 292 3.42 -1.56 3.80
N PHE A 293 3.77 -2.82 3.55
CA PHE A 293 5.11 -3.22 3.09
C PHE A 293 5.45 -2.63 1.71
N ALA A 294 4.52 -2.68 0.76
CA ALA A 294 4.69 -2.15 -0.59
C ALA A 294 5.01 -0.65 -0.57
N ILE A 295 4.25 0.14 0.19
CA ILE A 295 4.46 1.59 0.31
C ILE A 295 5.79 1.90 1.01
N GLY A 296 6.09 1.20 2.11
CA GLY A 296 7.33 1.39 2.86
C GLY A 296 8.57 1.07 2.03
N SER A 297 8.55 -0.06 1.33
CA SER A 297 9.66 -0.46 0.46
C SER A 297 9.79 0.45 -0.75
N ALA A 298 8.69 0.87 -1.38
CA ALA A 298 8.71 1.80 -2.50
C ALA A 298 9.36 3.15 -2.13
N ALA A 299 9.13 3.63 -0.90
CA ALA A 299 9.77 4.83 -0.40
C ALA A 299 11.29 4.69 -0.31
N LEU A 300 11.78 3.59 0.27
CA LEU A 300 13.22 3.33 0.39
C LEU A 300 13.87 3.08 -0.98
N VAL A 301 13.18 2.34 -1.86
CA VAL A 301 13.65 2.08 -3.23
C VAL A 301 13.75 3.36 -4.05
N SER A 302 12.72 4.20 -4.01
CA SER A 302 12.73 5.49 -4.73
C SER A 302 13.83 6.42 -4.22
N LEU A 303 14.11 6.40 -2.91
CA LEU A 303 15.23 7.15 -2.34
C LEU A 303 16.58 6.58 -2.80
N ALA A 304 16.74 5.26 -2.83
CA ALA A 304 17.95 4.60 -3.30
C ALA A 304 18.20 4.85 -4.80
N LEU A 305 17.14 4.80 -5.63
CA LEU A 305 17.22 5.14 -7.05
C LEU A 305 17.56 6.61 -7.28
N THR A 306 17.00 7.51 -6.47
CA THR A 306 17.36 8.93 -6.49
C THR A 306 18.84 9.12 -6.12
N ALA A 307 19.33 8.37 -5.15
CA ALA A 307 20.76 8.37 -4.80
C ALA A 307 21.64 7.87 -5.95
N ALA A 308 21.24 6.78 -6.61
CA ALA A 308 21.93 6.27 -7.80
C ALA A 308 21.97 7.33 -8.92
N PHE A 309 20.88 8.07 -9.13
CA PHE A 309 20.82 9.19 -10.07
C PHE A 309 21.81 10.31 -9.69
N VAL A 310 21.84 10.70 -8.42
CA VAL A 310 22.76 11.72 -7.90
C VAL A 310 24.22 11.27 -8.08
N THR A 311 24.55 10.04 -7.73
CA THR A 311 25.90 9.48 -7.87
C THR A 311 26.33 9.42 -9.33
N ARG A 312 25.45 8.93 -10.23
CA ARG A 312 25.74 8.84 -11.66
C ARG A 312 25.93 10.22 -12.32
N SER A 313 25.25 11.24 -11.85
CA SER A 313 25.32 12.59 -12.43
C SER A 313 26.67 13.28 -12.24
N LYS A 314 27.56 12.79 -11.35
CA LYS A 314 28.90 13.33 -11.00
C LYS A 314 28.97 14.84 -10.70
N VAL A 315 28.00 15.60 -11.20
CA VAL A 315 27.86 17.05 -11.03
C VAL A 315 27.30 17.38 -9.64
N LEU A 316 26.64 16.40 -9.02
CA LEU A 316 25.99 16.51 -7.73
C LEU A 316 26.82 15.90 -6.59
N GLU A 317 28.10 15.61 -6.81
CA GLU A 317 29.01 14.97 -5.81
C GLU A 317 29.04 15.71 -4.46
N ASN A 318 28.85 17.03 -4.47
CA ASN A 318 28.77 17.84 -3.27
C ASN A 318 27.37 17.91 -2.63
N GLY A 319 26.41 17.12 -3.16
CA GLY A 319 25.01 17.15 -2.77
C GLY A 319 24.23 18.28 -3.42
N VAL A 320 22.91 18.29 -3.16
CA VAL A 320 21.98 19.29 -3.70
C VAL A 320 21.50 20.16 -2.55
N ASN A 321 21.61 21.48 -2.73
CA ASN A 321 21.13 22.42 -1.72
C ASN A 321 19.62 22.65 -1.90
N LEU A 322 18.82 22.24 -0.93
CA LEU A 322 17.38 22.45 -0.92
C LEU A 322 16.96 23.94 -0.88
N LEU A 323 17.84 24.82 -0.43
CA LEU A 323 17.58 26.26 -0.43
C LEU A 323 17.83 26.93 -1.79
N ASN A 324 18.37 26.17 -2.77
CA ASN A 324 18.44 26.65 -4.14
C ASN A 324 17.01 26.88 -4.66
N PRO A 325 16.67 28.10 -5.14
CA PRO A 325 15.32 28.41 -5.60
C PRO A 325 14.78 27.47 -6.68
N CYS A 326 15.65 26.98 -7.58
CA CYS A 326 15.28 26.01 -8.59
C CYS A 326 14.88 24.67 -7.95
N VAL A 327 15.73 24.13 -7.07
CA VAL A 327 15.46 22.87 -6.38
C VAL A 327 14.19 22.96 -5.55
N PHE A 328 14.02 24.05 -4.81
CA PHE A 328 12.84 24.25 -3.96
C PHE A 328 11.55 24.41 -4.77
N SER A 329 11.60 25.10 -5.91
CA SER A 329 10.45 25.22 -6.81
C SER A 329 10.00 23.87 -7.35
N PHE A 330 10.95 23.03 -7.77
CA PHE A 330 10.66 21.68 -8.25
C PHE A 330 10.30 20.72 -7.12
N LEU A 331 10.75 20.92 -5.89
CA LEU A 331 10.25 20.21 -4.74
C LEU A 331 8.76 20.48 -4.50
N LEU A 332 8.30 21.72 -4.62
CA LEU A 332 6.87 22.06 -4.52
C LEU A 332 6.06 21.43 -5.65
N ILE A 333 6.56 21.50 -6.90
CA ILE A 333 5.92 20.85 -8.05
C ILE A 333 5.87 19.34 -7.85
N GLY A 334 6.96 18.72 -7.43
CA GLY A 334 7.04 17.31 -7.14
C GLY A 334 6.04 16.88 -6.06
N SER A 335 5.91 17.69 -5.00
CA SER A 335 4.95 17.41 -3.92
C SER A 335 3.48 17.48 -4.36
N MET A 336 3.18 18.23 -5.41
CA MET A 336 1.84 18.33 -5.99
C MET A 336 1.51 17.12 -6.89
N LEU A 337 2.50 16.51 -7.55
CA LEU A 337 2.27 15.44 -8.53
C LEU A 337 1.46 14.26 -7.99
N PRO A 338 1.72 13.72 -6.78
CA PRO A 338 0.92 12.63 -6.21
C PRO A 338 -0.57 12.99 -6.06
N TYR A 339 -0.89 14.22 -5.69
CA TYR A 339 -2.28 14.69 -5.59
C TYR A 339 -2.96 14.77 -6.96
N TRP A 340 -2.25 15.32 -7.97
CA TRP A 340 -2.78 15.39 -9.33
C TRP A 340 -2.99 14.00 -9.91
N PHE A 341 -2.02 13.11 -9.73
CA PHE A 341 -2.11 11.72 -10.16
C PHE A 341 -3.29 10.99 -9.47
N SER A 342 -3.42 11.13 -8.15
CA SER A 342 -4.53 10.54 -7.38
C SER A 342 -5.88 11.09 -7.85
N ALA A 343 -5.99 12.39 -8.12
CA ALA A 343 -7.21 12.98 -8.65
C ALA A 343 -7.60 12.41 -10.02
N MET A 344 -6.60 12.14 -10.89
CA MET A 344 -6.84 11.51 -12.19
C MET A 344 -7.33 10.06 -12.02
N THR A 345 -6.64 9.25 -11.22
CA THR A 345 -7.01 7.84 -11.01
C THR A 345 -8.40 7.70 -10.37
N MET A 346 -8.71 8.48 -9.33
CA MET A 346 -10.03 8.46 -8.69
C MET A 346 -11.16 8.88 -9.64
N LYS A 347 -10.92 9.91 -10.48
CA LYS A 347 -11.88 10.32 -11.48
C LYS A 347 -12.11 9.23 -12.53
N SER A 348 -11.05 8.55 -12.94
CA SER A 348 -11.12 7.45 -13.91
C SER A 348 -11.95 6.29 -13.40
N VAL A 349 -11.81 5.92 -12.12
CA VAL A 349 -12.68 4.91 -11.47
C VAL A 349 -14.15 5.34 -11.53
N GLY A 350 -14.45 6.59 -11.20
CA GLY A 350 -15.82 7.11 -11.28
C GLY A 350 -16.42 7.04 -12.69
N VAL A 351 -15.62 7.32 -13.73
CA VAL A 351 -16.04 7.21 -15.13
C VAL A 351 -16.35 5.74 -15.50
N ALA A 352 -15.45 4.81 -15.16
CA ALA A 352 -15.63 3.38 -15.41
C ALA A 352 -16.85 2.82 -14.68
N ALA A 353 -17.03 3.18 -13.42
CA ALA A 353 -18.21 2.78 -12.62
C ALA A 353 -19.52 3.26 -13.24
N MET A 354 -19.56 4.50 -13.75
CA MET A 354 -20.78 5.02 -14.41
C MET A 354 -21.08 4.32 -15.72
N GLU A 355 -20.09 3.88 -16.49
CA GLU A 355 -20.29 3.07 -17.68
C GLU A 355 -20.86 1.69 -17.31
N MET A 356 -20.34 1.07 -16.25
CA MET A 356 -20.82 -0.20 -15.72
C MET A 356 -22.28 -0.10 -15.24
N VAL A 357 -22.63 0.91 -14.43
CA VAL A 357 -24.00 1.14 -13.94
C VAL A 357 -25.00 1.29 -15.09
N LYS A 358 -24.62 2.00 -16.15
CA LYS A 358 -25.47 2.13 -17.36
C LYS A 358 -25.69 0.79 -18.04
N GLU A 359 -24.67 -0.04 -18.15
CA GLU A 359 -24.78 -1.36 -18.77
C GLU A 359 -25.63 -2.32 -17.92
N VAL A 360 -25.39 -2.38 -16.61
CA VAL A 360 -26.20 -3.17 -15.68
C VAL A 360 -27.68 -2.79 -15.76
N LYS A 361 -27.97 -1.48 -15.74
CA LYS A 361 -29.34 -0.99 -15.91
C LYS A 361 -29.92 -1.39 -17.26
N ARG A 362 -29.17 -1.25 -18.36
CA ARG A 362 -29.62 -1.67 -19.70
C ARG A 362 -29.98 -3.15 -19.71
N GLN A 363 -29.20 -4.02 -19.08
CA GLN A 363 -29.47 -5.45 -19.04
C GLN A 363 -30.75 -5.76 -18.25
N PHE A 364 -30.97 -5.14 -17.08
CA PHE A 364 -32.21 -5.29 -16.33
C PHE A 364 -33.45 -4.78 -17.09
N ASP A 365 -33.29 -3.71 -17.86
CA ASP A 365 -34.40 -3.17 -18.66
C ASP A 365 -34.71 -3.99 -19.94
N THR A 366 -33.68 -4.71 -20.48
CA THR A 366 -33.79 -5.37 -21.79
C THR A 366 -33.91 -6.89 -21.73
N ILE A 367 -33.47 -7.54 -20.65
CA ILE A 367 -33.57 -9.00 -20.47
C ILE A 367 -34.80 -9.30 -19.63
N PRO A 368 -35.88 -9.87 -20.24
CA PRO A 368 -37.12 -10.12 -19.52
C PRO A 368 -36.91 -11.11 -18.37
N GLY A 369 -37.40 -10.78 -17.18
CA GLY A 369 -37.36 -11.64 -16.01
C GLY A 369 -36.01 -11.70 -15.27
N LEU A 370 -34.96 -11.00 -15.75
CA LEU A 370 -33.66 -10.96 -15.08
C LEU A 370 -33.75 -10.28 -13.71
N LEU A 371 -34.45 -9.15 -13.64
CA LEU A 371 -34.58 -8.38 -12.40
C LEU A 371 -35.45 -9.16 -11.37
N GLU A 372 -36.53 -9.75 -11.81
CA GLU A 372 -37.48 -10.50 -10.96
C GLU A 372 -36.94 -11.90 -10.60
N GLY A 373 -35.91 -12.41 -11.28
CA GLY A 373 -35.37 -13.75 -11.09
C GLY A 373 -36.38 -14.85 -11.52
N THR A 374 -37.16 -14.60 -12.57
CA THR A 374 -38.20 -15.59 -13.03
C THR A 374 -37.50 -16.82 -13.60
N PRO A 375 -37.92 -18.05 -13.24
CA PRO A 375 -37.31 -19.28 -13.78
C PRO A 375 -37.30 -19.29 -15.31
N GLY A 376 -36.13 -19.51 -15.91
CA GLY A 376 -35.95 -19.59 -17.37
C GLY A 376 -35.65 -18.26 -18.07
N HIS A 377 -35.33 -17.18 -17.33
CA HIS A 377 -34.78 -15.96 -17.94
C HIS A 377 -33.45 -16.24 -18.63
N ALA A 378 -33.09 -15.42 -19.61
CA ALA A 378 -31.77 -15.48 -20.22
C ALA A 378 -30.69 -15.03 -19.20
N PRO A 379 -29.51 -15.69 -19.17
CA PRO A 379 -28.45 -15.31 -18.25
C PRO A 379 -27.95 -13.88 -18.54
N PRO A 380 -27.44 -13.16 -17.53
CA PRO A 380 -26.81 -11.85 -17.75
C PRO A 380 -25.59 -11.94 -18.66
N ASP A 381 -25.32 -10.87 -19.42
CA ASP A 381 -24.17 -10.77 -20.30
C ASP A 381 -22.94 -10.26 -19.51
N HIS A 382 -22.31 -11.15 -18.76
CA HIS A 382 -21.11 -10.88 -17.99
C HIS A 382 -19.92 -10.47 -18.88
N ALA A 383 -19.80 -11.08 -20.08
CA ALA A 383 -18.69 -10.81 -20.99
C ALA A 383 -18.66 -9.33 -21.42
N ARG A 384 -19.84 -8.74 -21.62
CA ARG A 384 -19.96 -7.32 -21.95
C ARG A 384 -19.54 -6.41 -20.79
N CYS A 385 -19.86 -6.76 -19.56
CA CYS A 385 -19.43 -6.03 -18.37
C CYS A 385 -17.91 -6.10 -18.21
N ILE A 386 -17.29 -7.27 -18.34
CA ILE A 386 -15.83 -7.44 -18.33
C ILE A 386 -15.17 -6.59 -19.41
N LYS A 387 -15.73 -6.59 -20.63
CA LYS A 387 -15.17 -5.80 -21.73
C LYS A 387 -15.22 -4.29 -21.43
N ILE A 388 -16.34 -3.79 -20.89
CA ILE A 388 -16.48 -2.38 -20.50
C ILE A 388 -15.43 -2.00 -19.46
N SER A 389 -15.26 -2.82 -18.42
CA SER A 389 -14.26 -2.60 -17.38
C SER A 389 -12.84 -2.57 -17.95
N THR A 390 -12.50 -3.54 -18.79
CA THR A 390 -11.16 -3.63 -19.42
C THR A 390 -10.89 -2.45 -20.34
N ASP A 391 -11.82 -2.12 -21.24
CA ASP A 391 -11.66 -1.01 -22.20
C ASP A 391 -11.55 0.33 -21.45
N ALA A 392 -12.33 0.54 -20.40
CA ALA A 392 -12.25 1.73 -19.56
C ALA A 392 -10.89 1.81 -18.85
N SER A 393 -10.43 0.72 -18.23
CA SER A 393 -9.14 0.67 -17.54
C SER A 393 -7.98 1.01 -18.46
N LEU A 394 -7.92 0.42 -19.65
CA LEU A 394 -6.87 0.69 -20.64
C LEU A 394 -6.87 2.15 -21.13
N ARG A 395 -8.05 2.72 -21.34
CA ARG A 395 -8.19 4.12 -21.79
C ARG A 395 -7.77 5.11 -20.69
N GLU A 396 -8.24 4.88 -19.48
CA GLU A 396 -8.09 5.81 -18.38
C GLU A 396 -6.68 5.79 -17.75
N MET A 397 -5.86 4.74 -17.97
CA MET A 397 -4.49 4.73 -17.48
C MET A 397 -3.51 5.60 -18.31
N VAL A 398 -3.87 5.96 -19.56
CA VAL A 398 -2.97 6.74 -20.43
C VAL A 398 -2.61 8.12 -19.86
N PRO A 399 -3.55 8.95 -19.37
CA PRO A 399 -3.21 10.27 -18.85
C PRO A 399 -2.30 10.23 -17.60
N PRO A 400 -2.55 9.38 -16.56
CA PRO A 400 -1.64 9.23 -15.43
C PRO A 400 -0.24 8.75 -15.86
N ALA A 401 -0.16 7.79 -16.78
CA ALA A 401 1.12 7.29 -17.28
C ALA A 401 1.92 8.39 -18.01
N CYS A 402 1.25 9.20 -18.85
CA CYS A 402 1.88 10.34 -19.50
C CYS A 402 2.42 11.36 -18.50
N LEU A 403 1.69 11.64 -17.42
CA LEU A 403 2.14 12.54 -16.36
C LEU A 403 3.43 12.04 -15.71
N VAL A 404 3.44 10.78 -15.28
CA VAL A 404 4.58 10.16 -14.57
C VAL A 404 5.83 10.13 -15.44
N MET A 405 5.68 9.76 -16.71
CA MET A 405 6.81 9.68 -17.65
C MET A 405 7.31 11.05 -18.08
N SER A 406 6.43 11.99 -18.37
CA SER A 406 6.83 13.30 -18.89
C SER A 406 7.42 14.22 -17.83
N ALA A 407 6.98 14.15 -16.58
CA ALA A 407 7.41 15.06 -15.52
C ALA A 407 8.95 15.09 -15.31
N PRO A 408 9.66 13.97 -15.09
CA PRO A 408 11.11 14.00 -14.92
C PRO A 408 11.83 14.33 -16.23
N ILE A 409 11.33 13.88 -17.39
CA ILE A 409 11.96 14.14 -18.69
C ILE A 409 11.90 15.63 -19.02
N ILE A 410 10.74 16.26 -18.87
CA ILE A 410 10.58 17.71 -19.11
C ILE A 410 11.44 18.49 -18.13
N THR A 411 11.39 18.14 -16.84
CA THR A 411 12.17 18.82 -15.81
C THR A 411 13.66 18.72 -16.06
N GLY A 412 14.20 17.55 -16.33
CA GLY A 412 15.63 17.34 -16.59
C GLY A 412 16.10 18.02 -17.87
N THR A 413 15.29 17.98 -18.94
CA THR A 413 15.61 18.60 -20.23
C THR A 413 15.63 20.12 -20.13
N LEU A 414 14.63 20.73 -19.49
CA LEU A 414 14.47 22.19 -19.45
C LEU A 414 15.29 22.84 -18.33
N PHE A 415 15.33 22.24 -17.14
CA PHE A 415 15.82 22.86 -15.90
C PHE A 415 17.03 22.14 -15.29
N GLY A 416 17.41 20.97 -15.83
CA GLY A 416 18.61 20.25 -15.43
C GLY A 416 18.44 19.30 -14.25
N VAL A 417 19.57 18.65 -13.88
CA VAL A 417 19.59 17.54 -12.92
C VAL A 417 19.25 17.96 -11.47
N GLU A 418 19.58 19.19 -11.06
CA GLU A 418 19.24 19.69 -9.72
C GLU A 418 17.72 19.83 -9.55
N ALA A 419 17.02 20.31 -10.58
CA ALA A 419 15.57 20.41 -10.61
C ALA A 419 14.89 19.03 -10.51
N VAL A 420 15.45 18.02 -11.18
CA VAL A 420 14.97 16.63 -11.09
C VAL A 420 15.08 16.11 -9.66
N VAL A 421 16.18 16.37 -8.95
CA VAL A 421 16.30 15.95 -7.55
C VAL A 421 15.22 16.61 -6.67
N GLY A 422 14.96 17.91 -6.88
CA GLY A 422 13.86 18.59 -6.18
C GLY A 422 12.50 17.92 -6.47
N LEU A 423 12.21 17.65 -7.75
CA LEU A 423 10.98 16.98 -8.18
C LEU A 423 10.80 15.61 -7.50
N LEU A 424 11.85 14.77 -7.52
CA LEU A 424 11.83 13.44 -6.92
C LEU A 424 11.67 13.51 -5.39
N ALA A 425 12.39 14.40 -4.72
CA ALA A 425 12.29 14.56 -3.27
C ALA A 425 10.87 15.00 -2.85
N GLY A 426 10.27 15.94 -3.58
CA GLY A 426 8.90 16.39 -3.32
C GLY A 426 7.86 15.29 -3.58
N GLY A 427 7.97 14.61 -4.73
CA GLY A 427 7.09 13.50 -5.09
C GLY A 427 7.13 12.35 -4.10
N LEU A 428 8.34 11.99 -3.63
CA LEU A 428 8.53 10.97 -2.60
C LEU A 428 7.90 11.39 -1.27
N ALA A 429 8.22 12.58 -0.77
CA ALA A 429 7.77 13.03 0.54
C ALA A 429 6.25 13.11 0.67
N SER A 430 5.55 13.61 -0.35
CA SER A 430 4.07 13.67 -0.34
C SER A 430 3.42 12.36 -0.77
N GLY A 431 4.02 11.66 -1.74
CA GLY A 431 3.49 10.41 -2.29
C GLY A 431 3.37 9.30 -1.26
N VAL A 432 4.39 9.11 -0.43
CA VAL A 432 4.38 8.10 0.65
C VAL A 432 3.27 8.37 1.65
N GLN A 433 3.11 9.61 2.09
CA GLN A 433 2.08 9.97 3.07
C GLN A 433 0.67 9.79 2.50
N LEU A 434 0.47 10.23 1.26
CA LEU A 434 -0.82 10.09 0.58
C LEU A 434 -1.16 8.61 0.34
N ALA A 435 -0.18 7.80 -0.08
CA ALA A 435 -0.38 6.37 -0.32
C ALA A 435 -0.76 5.61 0.97
N VAL A 436 -0.03 5.83 2.09
CA VAL A 436 -0.36 5.24 3.40
C VAL A 436 -1.75 5.65 3.85
N SER A 437 -2.06 6.96 3.78
CA SER A 437 -3.36 7.47 4.19
C SER A 437 -4.50 6.86 3.35
N ALA A 438 -4.38 6.88 2.02
CA ALA A 438 -5.40 6.36 1.12
C ALA A 438 -5.67 4.87 1.32
N SER A 439 -4.61 4.05 1.36
CA SER A 439 -4.73 2.60 1.54
C SER A 439 -5.35 2.24 2.89
N ASN A 440 -4.90 2.88 3.98
CA ASN A 440 -5.41 2.58 5.32
C ASN A 440 -6.84 3.08 5.52
N THR A 441 -7.20 4.23 4.94
CA THR A 441 -8.57 4.74 4.98
C THR A 441 -9.53 3.76 4.30
N GLY A 442 -9.24 3.35 3.06
CA GLY A 442 -10.09 2.44 2.31
C GLY A 442 -10.23 1.08 2.99
N GLY A 443 -9.10 0.47 3.42
CA GLY A 443 -9.14 -0.81 4.13
C GLY A 443 -9.90 -0.75 5.47
N ALA A 444 -9.88 0.40 6.16
CA ALA A 444 -10.64 0.58 7.39
C ALA A 444 -12.15 0.66 7.13
N TRP A 445 -12.59 1.34 6.05
CA TRP A 445 -14.01 1.40 5.69
C TRP A 445 -14.57 0.04 5.28
N ASP A 446 -13.84 -0.70 4.46
CA ASP A 446 -14.23 -2.04 4.03
C ASP A 446 -14.42 -2.96 5.25
N ASN A 447 -13.44 -3.03 6.14
CA ASN A 447 -13.55 -3.82 7.36
C ASN A 447 -14.60 -3.29 8.36
N ALA A 448 -14.91 -2.00 8.35
CA ALA A 448 -16.03 -1.44 9.12
C ALA A 448 -17.38 -1.89 8.56
N LYS A 449 -17.55 -1.92 7.21
CA LYS A 449 -18.73 -2.47 6.53
C LYS A 449 -18.94 -3.93 6.94
N LYS A 450 -17.90 -4.78 6.76
CA LYS A 450 -17.94 -6.21 7.10
C LYS A 450 -18.23 -6.45 8.60
N PHE A 451 -17.71 -5.60 9.49
CA PHE A 451 -18.01 -5.66 10.92
C PHE A 451 -19.50 -5.40 11.22
N VAL A 452 -20.12 -4.42 10.54
CA VAL A 452 -21.56 -4.15 10.67
C VAL A 452 -22.39 -5.29 10.07
N GLU A 453 -22.03 -5.82 8.91
CA GLU A 453 -22.72 -6.94 8.25
C GLU A 453 -22.79 -8.19 9.13
N LYS A 454 -21.69 -8.57 9.76
CA LYS A 454 -21.60 -9.67 10.72
C LYS A 454 -22.36 -9.41 12.03
N GLY A 455 -22.91 -8.20 12.19
CA GLY A 455 -23.62 -7.80 13.41
C GLY A 455 -22.69 -7.60 14.61
N GLY A 456 -21.47 -7.18 14.37
CA GLY A 456 -20.51 -6.80 15.44
C GLY A 456 -20.85 -5.45 16.07
N LEU A 457 -21.66 -4.62 15.42
CA LEU A 457 -22.06 -3.31 15.91
C LEU A 457 -23.37 -3.39 16.70
N TYR A 458 -23.33 -2.86 17.92
CA TYR A 458 -24.51 -2.68 18.77
C TYR A 458 -24.68 -1.18 19.04
N ILE A 459 -25.92 -0.68 18.84
CA ILE A 459 -26.27 0.73 19.13
C ILE A 459 -27.43 0.75 20.13
N ASP A 460 -27.44 1.76 20.99
CA ASP A 460 -28.51 1.95 21.93
C ASP A 460 -29.62 2.78 21.28
N VAL A 461 -30.76 2.16 21.06
CA VAL A 461 -31.95 2.78 20.46
C VAL A 461 -33.06 2.90 21.48
N PRO A 462 -33.90 3.95 21.40
CA PRO A 462 -35.08 4.04 22.24
C PRO A 462 -36.01 2.85 22.00
N LYS A 463 -36.40 2.16 23.08
CA LYS A 463 -37.32 1.04 23.01
C LYS A 463 -38.68 1.50 22.53
N ARG A 464 -39.13 1.03 21.35
CA ARG A 464 -40.42 1.36 20.77
C ARG A 464 -41.51 0.47 21.37
N MET A 465 -42.71 1.02 21.59
CA MET A 465 -43.89 0.27 21.98
C MET A 465 -44.42 -0.54 20.79
N ARG A 466 -44.84 -1.77 21.07
CA ARG A 466 -45.59 -2.61 20.09
C ARG A 466 -47.09 -2.51 20.34
N SER A 467 -47.91 -2.74 19.34
CA SER A 467 -49.37 -2.74 19.49
C SER A 467 -49.81 -3.84 20.47
N ARG A 468 -50.83 -3.53 21.27
CA ARG A 468 -51.44 -4.45 22.25
C ARG A 468 -51.92 -5.72 21.55
N GLY A 469 -51.38 -6.87 21.88
CA GLY A 469 -51.87 -8.16 21.43
C GLY A 469 -50.83 -9.25 21.26
N ASP A 470 -49.60 -8.87 20.87
CA ASP A 470 -48.49 -9.82 20.72
C ASP A 470 -47.17 -9.19 21.08
N PRO A 471 -46.51 -9.59 22.21
CA PRO A 471 -45.29 -8.94 22.68
C PRO A 471 -44.09 -9.14 21.76
N GLU A 472 -44.08 -10.13 20.89
CA GLU A 472 -42.90 -10.47 20.07
C GLU A 472 -43.08 -10.22 18.57
N GLU A 473 -44.29 -10.18 18.02
CA GLU A 473 -44.53 -10.09 16.55
C GLU A 473 -45.41 -8.91 16.09
N GLY A 474 -45.95 -8.08 16.99
CA GLY A 474 -46.85 -6.97 16.61
C GLY A 474 -46.10 -5.75 16.01
N PRO A 475 -46.74 -4.99 15.10
CA PRO A 475 -46.17 -3.79 14.51
C PRO A 475 -45.87 -2.72 15.57
N PHE A 476 -44.79 -1.96 15.39
CA PHE A 476 -44.44 -0.85 16.28
C PHE A 476 -45.47 0.28 16.15
N THR A 477 -45.92 0.84 17.28
CA THR A 477 -46.88 1.96 17.34
C THR A 477 -46.23 3.33 17.09
N GLY A 478 -44.89 3.40 17.00
CA GLY A 478 -44.17 4.66 16.89
C GLY A 478 -43.91 5.35 18.24
N GLU A 479 -44.56 4.94 19.32
CA GLU A 479 -44.35 5.50 20.65
C GLU A 479 -43.10 4.89 21.34
N ILE A 480 -42.37 5.73 22.09
CA ILE A 480 -41.15 5.34 22.82
C ILE A 480 -41.53 5.00 24.27
N GLN A 481 -41.04 3.85 24.76
CA GLN A 481 -41.18 3.52 26.16
C GLN A 481 -40.34 4.43 27.05
N ARG A 482 -40.93 4.94 28.11
CA ARG A 482 -40.26 5.81 29.11
C ARG A 482 -40.33 5.22 30.49
N ASN A 483 -39.32 5.52 31.29
CA ASN A 483 -39.31 5.23 32.74
C ASN A 483 -40.29 6.13 33.50
N MET A 484 -40.51 5.86 34.79
CA MET A 484 -41.38 6.70 35.63
C MET A 484 -40.86 8.14 35.82
N ASP A 485 -39.58 8.37 35.60
CA ASP A 485 -38.93 9.69 35.64
C ASP A 485 -38.99 10.43 34.29
N GLY A 486 -39.63 9.84 33.25
CA GLY A 486 -39.75 10.40 31.93
C GLY A 486 -38.56 10.14 30.98
N SER A 487 -37.47 9.52 31.45
CA SER A 487 -36.31 9.13 30.60
C SER A 487 -36.71 8.00 29.65
N MET A 488 -36.07 7.98 28.46
CA MET A 488 -36.29 6.94 27.46
C MET A 488 -35.65 5.64 27.93
N ILE A 489 -36.34 4.54 27.74
CA ILE A 489 -35.76 3.20 27.94
C ILE A 489 -34.94 2.89 26.67
N MET A 490 -33.64 2.74 26.82
CA MET A 490 -32.75 2.36 25.74
C MET A 490 -32.58 0.84 25.69
N VAL A 491 -32.52 0.29 24.48
CA VAL A 491 -32.25 -1.13 24.21
C VAL A 491 -31.12 -1.21 23.22
N SER A 492 -30.15 -2.06 23.50
CA SER A 492 -29.04 -2.32 22.60
C SER A 492 -29.54 -3.16 21.42
N GLU A 493 -29.51 -2.58 20.22
CA GLU A 493 -29.96 -3.22 18.99
C GLU A 493 -28.76 -3.58 18.12
N ARG A 494 -28.70 -4.84 17.71
CA ARG A 494 -27.66 -5.37 16.86
C ARG A 494 -27.88 -4.89 15.42
N GLN A 495 -26.89 -4.21 14.85
CA GLN A 495 -26.90 -3.77 13.46
C GLN A 495 -26.39 -4.89 12.55
N ARG A 496 -27.03 -5.10 11.40
CA ARG A 496 -26.70 -6.14 10.43
C ARG A 496 -26.87 -5.63 9.00
N LYS A 497 -26.58 -6.50 8.01
CA LYS A 497 -26.81 -6.24 6.58
C LYS A 497 -28.22 -5.67 6.36
N GLY A 498 -28.34 -4.56 5.66
CA GLY A 498 -29.59 -3.86 5.38
C GLY A 498 -30.01 -2.80 6.42
N SER A 499 -29.38 -2.70 7.60
CA SER A 499 -29.63 -1.63 8.56
C SER A 499 -29.18 -0.25 8.04
N GLU A 500 -29.66 0.84 8.66
CA GLU A 500 -29.22 2.20 8.29
C GLU A 500 -27.72 2.40 8.54
N CYS A 501 -27.15 1.79 9.60
CA CYS A 501 -25.72 1.79 9.84
C CYS A 501 -24.95 1.06 8.73
N HIS A 502 -25.48 -0.08 8.25
CA HIS A 502 -24.90 -0.78 7.13
C HIS A 502 -24.89 0.08 5.85
N LYS A 503 -26.01 0.71 5.52
CA LYS A 503 -26.11 1.61 4.35
C LYS A 503 -25.09 2.77 4.44
N ALA A 504 -24.90 3.33 5.64
CA ALA A 504 -23.90 4.36 5.87
C ALA A 504 -22.47 3.83 5.72
N ALA A 505 -22.19 2.60 6.19
CA ALA A 505 -20.90 1.93 6.03
C ALA A 505 -20.59 1.65 4.55
N VAL A 506 -21.56 1.17 3.77
CA VAL A 506 -21.43 0.96 2.31
C VAL A 506 -21.05 2.25 1.57
N VAL A 507 -21.60 3.41 1.98
CA VAL A 507 -21.19 4.69 1.38
C VAL A 507 -19.73 5.00 1.69
N GLY A 508 -19.26 4.74 2.92
CA GLY A 508 -17.85 4.90 3.29
C GLY A 508 -16.93 3.99 2.48
N ASP A 509 -17.31 2.72 2.35
CA ASP A 509 -16.59 1.72 1.57
C ASP A 509 -16.50 2.11 0.08
N THR A 510 -17.61 2.50 -0.54
CA THR A 510 -17.65 3.01 -1.93
C THR A 510 -16.71 4.21 -2.17
N VAL A 511 -16.52 5.07 -1.16
CA VAL A 511 -15.53 6.17 -1.21
C VAL A 511 -14.11 5.62 -1.01
N GLY A 512 -13.96 4.55 -0.24
CA GLY A 512 -12.70 3.92 0.13
C GLY A 512 -12.07 3.09 -0.98
N ASP A 513 -12.87 2.38 -1.78
CA ASP A 513 -12.39 1.48 -2.82
C ASP A 513 -11.44 2.16 -3.83
N PRO A 514 -11.78 3.33 -4.42
CA PRO A 514 -10.84 4.03 -5.29
C PRO A 514 -9.54 4.45 -4.60
N LEU A 515 -9.58 4.63 -3.29
CA LEU A 515 -8.39 5.01 -2.51
C LEU A 515 -7.51 3.80 -2.22
N LYS A 516 -8.08 2.66 -1.78
CA LYS A 516 -7.30 1.48 -1.38
C LYS A 516 -6.80 0.66 -2.57
N ASP A 517 -7.62 0.50 -3.62
CA ASP A 517 -7.36 -0.46 -4.69
C ASP A 517 -6.79 0.19 -5.96
N THR A 518 -6.97 1.51 -6.12
CA THR A 518 -6.46 2.22 -7.30
C THR A 518 -5.43 3.28 -6.93
N SER A 519 -5.81 4.32 -6.19
CA SER A 519 -4.94 5.48 -5.94
C SER A 519 -3.76 5.13 -5.05
N GLY A 520 -3.96 4.39 -3.95
CA GLY A 520 -2.90 4.00 -3.01
C GLY A 520 -1.78 3.23 -3.68
N PRO A 521 -2.05 2.07 -4.28
CA PRO A 521 -1.03 1.27 -5.00
C PRO A 521 -0.39 2.00 -6.18
N ALA A 522 -1.17 2.76 -6.96
CA ALA A 522 -0.65 3.48 -8.11
C ALA A 522 0.34 4.60 -7.74
N LEU A 523 0.23 5.19 -6.55
CA LEU A 523 1.20 6.18 -6.04
C LEU A 523 2.59 5.57 -5.81
N ASN A 524 2.70 4.28 -5.47
CA ASN A 524 3.97 3.57 -5.38
C ASN A 524 4.67 3.53 -6.73
N ILE A 525 3.90 3.20 -7.78
CA ILE A 525 4.40 3.14 -9.16
C ILE A 525 4.87 4.53 -9.60
N LEU A 526 4.09 5.59 -9.30
CA LEU A 526 4.47 6.98 -9.61
C LEU A 526 5.87 7.32 -9.05
N MET A 527 6.09 7.09 -7.76
CA MET A 527 7.36 7.42 -7.10
C MET A 527 8.54 6.67 -7.73
N LYS A 528 8.39 5.37 -7.97
CA LYS A 528 9.43 4.51 -8.53
C LYS A 528 9.72 4.83 -9.99
N LEU A 529 8.69 4.95 -10.83
CA LEU A 529 8.88 5.24 -12.25
C LEU A 529 9.54 6.60 -12.48
N MET A 530 9.19 7.63 -11.71
CA MET A 530 9.89 8.91 -11.81
C MET A 530 11.37 8.77 -11.46
N ALA A 531 11.71 8.02 -10.42
CA ALA A 531 13.10 7.80 -10.01
C ALA A 531 13.89 6.97 -11.03
N ILE A 532 13.32 5.87 -11.55
CA ILE A 532 13.94 5.04 -12.59
C ILE A 532 14.16 5.83 -13.87
N LEU A 533 13.15 6.53 -14.37
CA LEU A 533 13.26 7.33 -15.59
C LEU A 533 14.34 8.41 -15.43
N SER A 534 14.41 9.04 -14.29
CA SER A 534 15.47 10.01 -14.01
C SER A 534 16.86 9.37 -14.08
N LEU A 535 17.03 8.17 -13.51
CA LEU A 535 18.29 7.43 -13.56
C LEU A 535 18.65 7.00 -15.00
N VAL A 536 17.70 6.47 -15.75
CA VAL A 536 17.90 6.02 -17.15
C VAL A 536 18.26 7.18 -18.05
N PHE A 537 17.59 8.32 -17.91
CA PHE A 537 17.84 9.52 -18.72
C PHE A 537 18.96 10.41 -18.15
N CYS A 538 19.68 10.00 -17.11
CA CYS A 538 20.72 10.79 -16.46
C CYS A 538 21.79 11.30 -17.47
N ASP A 539 22.34 10.41 -18.28
CA ASP A 539 23.39 10.77 -19.27
C ASP A 539 22.83 11.73 -20.33
N PHE A 540 21.57 11.58 -20.74
CA PHE A 540 20.90 12.51 -21.61
C PHE A 540 20.78 13.91 -20.96
N PHE A 541 20.33 14.00 -19.74
CA PHE A 541 20.24 15.29 -19.03
C PHE A 541 21.61 15.93 -18.86
N MET A 542 22.63 15.12 -18.59
CA MET A 542 24.02 15.59 -18.46
C MET A 542 24.59 16.12 -19.77
N SER A 543 24.17 15.58 -20.92
CA SER A 543 24.57 16.07 -22.24
C SER A 543 24.04 17.47 -22.57
N ILE A 544 22.96 17.90 -21.88
CA ILE A 544 22.34 19.21 -22.10
C ILE A 544 23.02 20.25 -21.20
N ASN A 545 23.88 21.08 -21.79
CA ASN A 545 24.58 22.18 -21.11
C ASN A 545 25.24 21.75 -19.78
N ASN A 546 25.91 20.60 -19.77
CA ASN A 546 26.55 20.03 -18.56
C ASN A 546 25.56 19.82 -17.40
N GLY A 547 24.33 19.43 -17.68
CA GLY A 547 23.30 19.13 -16.70
C GLY A 547 22.56 20.35 -16.13
N THR A 548 22.70 21.54 -16.73
CA THR A 548 21.94 22.74 -16.32
C THR A 548 20.63 22.93 -17.09
N GLY A 549 20.36 22.04 -18.05
CA GLY A 549 19.15 22.10 -18.89
C GLY A 549 19.20 23.20 -19.95
N TRP A 550 18.12 23.29 -20.75
CA TRP A 550 18.05 24.30 -21.84
C TRP A 550 17.98 25.73 -21.32
N PHE A 551 17.34 25.96 -20.18
CA PHE A 551 17.25 27.32 -19.60
C PHE A 551 18.53 27.75 -18.87
N GLN A 552 19.57 26.90 -18.82
CA GLN A 552 20.89 27.20 -18.24
C GLN A 552 20.80 27.88 -16.87
N ILE A 553 19.95 27.33 -16.00
CA ILE A 553 19.79 27.89 -14.65
C ILE A 553 21.14 27.80 -13.93
N ALA A 554 21.71 28.96 -13.60
CA ALA A 554 23.00 29.06 -12.95
C ALA A 554 22.98 28.29 -11.63
N ARG A 555 23.96 27.38 -11.46
CA ARG A 555 24.18 26.74 -10.16
C ARG A 555 24.58 27.80 -9.17
N ALA A 556 23.88 27.92 -8.06
CA ALA A 556 24.33 28.76 -6.96
C ALA A 556 25.70 28.23 -6.53
N SER A 557 26.74 29.04 -6.66
CA SER A 557 28.06 28.71 -6.14
C SER A 557 27.92 28.37 -4.66
N ALA A 558 28.49 27.26 -4.23
CA ALA A 558 28.47 26.76 -2.85
C ALA A 558 29.25 27.70 -1.84
N GLY A 559 29.16 28.99 -2.01
CA GLY A 559 29.91 30.00 -1.25
C GLY A 559 29.20 31.33 -1.00
N ALA A 560 27.90 31.43 -1.30
CA ALA A 560 27.20 32.72 -1.14
C ALA A 560 25.99 32.59 -0.17
N PHE A 561 26.22 32.05 1.02
CA PHE A 561 25.43 32.35 2.24
C PHE A 561 26.29 32.07 3.46
#